data_91ac22e05d61f91fd7ec09235cdeda87
#
_entry.id   91ac22e05d61f91fd7ec09235cdeda87
#
_cell.length_a   1.000
_cell.length_b   1.000
_cell.length_c   1.000
_cell.angle_alpha   90.00
_cell.angle_beta   90.00
_cell.angle_gamma   90.00
#
_symmetry.space_group_name_H-M   'P 1'
#
loop_
_entity.id
_entity.type
_entity.pdbx_description
1 polymer ?
#
loop_
_entity_poly.entity_id
_entity_poly.type
_entity_poly.pdbx_seq_one_letter_code
_entity_poly.pdbx_strand_id
1 'polypeptide(L)'
;SEKTNSGTGYSSTTSMNVVDSHSISLDFGDAGSLTFAGHGGDGFMSANDDVMPTASEEPWDVVTGADAGVINGFSGNNMFTYKYSHEAGLNLTLSYINASDAVTDVSYSDAGVTYTGMDGLTIGYGQGDVENVTNAKSTESTLFAKYAFNSVTVGIQKSEKDVESGTDTESTGIGISYQVNDDLTVSYGTNTLEKSGSNDQEAQAVGISYTMGSLG
;
A
#
# COMPACT_ATOMS: atom_id res chain seq x y z
N SER A 1 -4.67 -28.73 1.55
CA SER A 1 -6.12 -29.01 1.61
C SER A 1 -6.72 -28.24 2.76
N GLU A 2 -7.48 -27.23 2.42
CA GLU A 2 -8.24 -26.43 3.36
C GLU A 2 -9.25 -27.33 4.06
N LYS A 3 -9.18 -27.45 5.38
CA LYS A 3 -10.25 -28.04 6.15
C LYS A 3 -11.26 -26.96 6.46
N THR A 4 -12.25 -26.79 5.62
CA THR A 4 -13.46 -26.05 6.00
C THR A 4 -14.16 -26.83 7.10
N ASN A 5 -14.20 -26.29 8.30
CA ASN A 5 -14.90 -26.89 9.42
C ASN A 5 -16.36 -26.45 9.40
N SER A 6 -17.22 -27.22 8.75
CA SER A 6 -18.68 -27.05 8.73
C SER A 6 -19.41 -28.00 9.71
N GLY A 7 -18.79 -28.39 10.79
CA GLY A 7 -19.37 -29.31 11.79
C GLY A 7 -20.03 -28.56 12.94
N THR A 8 -21.31 -28.83 13.17
CA THR A 8 -22.03 -28.49 14.40
C THR A 8 -21.33 -29.15 15.59
N GLY A 9 -20.53 -28.40 16.34
CA GLY A 9 -19.90 -28.93 17.55
C GLY A 9 -18.44 -28.45 17.77
N TYR A 10 -17.84 -27.70 16.86
CA TYR A 10 -16.54 -27.12 17.09
C TYR A 10 -16.68 -25.61 17.42
N SER A 11 -16.10 -25.23 18.54
CA SER A 11 -15.96 -23.82 18.88
C SER A 11 -15.18 -23.12 17.77
N SER A 12 -15.69 -22.04 17.23
CA SER A 12 -15.12 -21.25 16.14
C SER A 12 -13.81 -20.52 16.50
N THR A 13 -13.15 -20.89 17.57
CA THR A 13 -11.97 -20.20 18.10
C THR A 13 -10.63 -20.81 17.71
N THR A 14 -10.63 -21.89 16.94
CA THR A 14 -9.40 -22.50 16.42
C THR A 14 -9.60 -22.98 14.99
N SER A 15 -9.53 -22.05 14.05
CA SER A 15 -9.21 -22.42 12.66
C SER A 15 -7.76 -22.89 12.65
N MET A 16 -7.52 -24.19 12.70
CA MET A 16 -6.23 -24.71 12.30
C MET A 16 -6.15 -24.62 10.76
N ASN A 17 -5.73 -23.48 10.25
CA ASN A 17 -5.30 -23.41 8.87
C ASN A 17 -4.00 -24.20 8.77
N VAL A 18 -4.03 -25.31 8.08
CA VAL A 18 -2.85 -26.15 7.83
C VAL A 18 -1.89 -25.45 6.87
N VAL A 19 -2.40 -24.50 6.09
CA VAL A 19 -1.66 -23.64 5.18
C VAL A 19 -2.10 -22.21 5.45
N ASP A 20 -1.25 -21.43 6.08
CA ASP A 20 -1.53 -20.06 6.48
C ASP A 20 -1.45 -19.11 5.27
N SER A 21 -0.48 -19.34 4.39
CA SER A 21 -0.36 -18.61 3.12
C SER A 21 0.01 -19.56 1.99
N HIS A 22 -0.52 -19.33 0.80
CA HIS A 22 -0.19 -20.08 -0.40
C HIS A 22 -0.28 -19.20 -1.64
N SER A 23 0.65 -19.40 -2.54
CA SER A 23 0.67 -18.71 -3.82
C SER A 23 1.23 -19.60 -4.93
N ILE A 24 0.88 -19.28 -6.16
CA ILE A 24 1.46 -19.88 -7.36
C ILE A 24 1.89 -18.74 -8.26
N SER A 25 3.16 -18.75 -8.68
CA SER A 25 3.69 -17.78 -9.62
C SER A 25 4.09 -18.46 -10.93
N LEU A 26 3.72 -17.82 -12.02
CA LEU A 26 4.12 -18.17 -13.38
C LEU A 26 5.09 -17.08 -13.85
N ASP A 27 6.30 -17.48 -14.18
CA ASP A 27 7.32 -16.60 -14.75
C ASP A 27 7.33 -16.76 -16.27
N PHE A 28 7.17 -15.65 -16.99
CA PHE A 28 7.17 -15.59 -18.45
C PHE A 28 8.48 -14.98 -19.02
N GLY A 29 9.53 -14.93 -18.20
CA GLY A 29 10.80 -14.31 -18.57
C GLY A 29 10.65 -12.81 -18.82
N ASP A 30 11.10 -12.33 -19.96
CA ASP A 30 11.03 -10.91 -20.33
C ASP A 30 9.60 -10.34 -20.41
N ALA A 31 8.59 -11.19 -20.41
CA ALA A 31 7.18 -10.78 -20.39
C ALA A 31 6.59 -10.64 -18.98
N GLY A 32 7.42 -10.75 -17.94
CA GLY A 32 6.98 -10.54 -16.55
C GLY A 32 6.49 -11.81 -15.86
N SER A 33 5.76 -11.64 -14.77
CA SER A 33 5.25 -12.74 -13.95
C SER A 33 3.80 -12.52 -13.53
N LEU A 34 3.05 -13.62 -13.43
CA LEU A 34 1.69 -13.64 -12.89
C LEU A 34 1.68 -14.48 -11.62
N THR A 35 1.22 -13.89 -10.52
CA THR A 35 1.06 -14.58 -9.25
C THR A 35 -0.42 -14.67 -8.90
N PHE A 36 -0.87 -15.85 -8.51
CA PHE A 36 -2.11 -16.05 -7.78
C PHE A 36 -1.78 -16.28 -6.31
N ALA A 37 -2.26 -15.41 -5.45
CA ALA A 37 -2.15 -15.53 -4.00
C ALA A 37 -3.50 -15.95 -3.42
N GLY A 38 -3.58 -17.16 -2.90
CA GLY A 38 -4.78 -17.63 -2.20
C GLY A 38 -4.95 -16.97 -0.83
N HIS A 39 -3.87 -16.43 -0.27
CA HIS A 39 -3.84 -15.63 0.94
C HIS A 39 -2.65 -14.67 0.90
N GLY A 40 -2.85 -13.42 1.35
CA GLY A 40 -1.76 -12.44 1.49
C GLY A 40 -1.22 -11.90 0.16
N GLY A 41 -2.08 -11.75 -0.85
CA GLY A 41 -1.72 -11.05 -2.08
C GLY A 41 -1.59 -9.54 -1.86
N ASP A 42 -0.70 -8.91 -2.61
CA ASP A 42 -0.40 -7.49 -2.51
C ASP A 42 -0.40 -6.83 -3.89
N GLY A 43 -1.11 -5.70 -4.03
CA GLY A 43 -1.25 -4.94 -5.26
C GLY A 43 -0.32 -3.73 -5.32
N PHE A 44 -0.51 -2.89 -6.36
CA PHE A 44 0.25 -1.66 -6.48
C PHE A 44 -0.12 -0.66 -5.37
N MET A 45 -1.43 -0.47 -5.13
CA MET A 45 -1.91 0.53 -4.18
C MET A 45 -1.53 0.19 -2.75
N SER A 46 -1.69 -1.07 -2.33
CA SER A 46 -1.29 -1.53 -0.99
C SER A 46 0.22 -1.54 -0.76
N ALA A 47 1.01 -1.71 -1.81
CA ALA A 47 2.48 -1.65 -1.72
C ALA A 47 3.04 -0.22 -1.76
N ASN A 48 2.21 0.78 -2.04
CA ASN A 48 2.60 2.19 -2.18
C ASN A 48 1.63 3.14 -1.46
N ASP A 49 0.91 2.65 -0.46
CA ASP A 49 0.07 3.47 0.41
C ASP A 49 0.90 4.45 1.25
N ASP A 50 2.14 4.08 1.49
CA ASP A 50 3.09 4.76 2.35
C ASP A 50 4.51 4.66 1.79
N VAL A 51 4.96 5.71 1.12
CA VAL A 51 6.30 5.76 0.49
C VAL A 51 7.15 6.95 0.96
N MET A 52 6.69 7.70 1.97
CA MET A 52 7.45 8.83 2.47
C MET A 52 8.75 8.38 3.16
N PRO A 53 9.87 9.09 2.95
CA PRO A 53 11.10 8.80 3.65
C PRO A 53 10.97 9.11 5.14
N THR A 54 11.03 8.08 5.96
CA THR A 54 10.93 8.17 7.42
C THR A 54 12.02 7.34 8.09
N ALA A 55 12.35 7.67 9.33
CA ALA A 55 13.28 6.90 10.15
C ALA A 55 12.54 5.91 11.08
N SER A 56 11.24 6.10 11.29
CA SER A 56 10.39 5.27 12.15
C SER A 56 8.98 5.26 11.56
N GLU A 57 8.03 5.98 12.16
CA GLU A 57 6.64 6.04 11.73
C GLU A 57 6.36 7.27 10.86
N GLU A 58 5.31 7.21 10.05
CA GLU A 58 4.88 8.29 9.19
C GLU A 58 4.11 9.38 9.97
N PRO A 59 4.11 10.64 9.46
CA PRO A 59 3.42 11.75 10.12
C PRO A 59 1.92 11.52 10.34
N TRP A 60 1.26 10.80 9.44
CA TRP A 60 -0.17 10.53 9.53
C TRP A 60 -0.54 9.51 10.59
N ASP A 61 0.37 8.67 11.06
CA ASP A 61 0.12 7.70 12.12
C ASP A 61 -0.18 8.34 13.49
N VAL A 62 0.18 9.61 13.63
CA VAL A 62 -0.14 10.38 14.86
C VAL A 62 -1.52 11.04 14.80
N VAL A 63 -2.23 10.99 13.69
CA VAL A 63 -3.55 11.60 13.54
C VAL A 63 -4.64 10.66 14.04
N THR A 64 -5.13 10.91 15.25
CA THR A 64 -6.17 10.08 15.88
C THR A 64 -7.51 10.27 15.18
N GLY A 65 -8.10 9.20 14.65
CA GLY A 65 -9.45 9.18 14.08
C GLY A 65 -9.55 9.68 12.63
N ALA A 66 -8.44 9.99 11.99
CA ALA A 66 -8.37 10.02 10.55
C ALA A 66 -8.10 8.61 10.03
N ASP A 67 -8.67 8.25 8.90
CA ASP A 67 -8.13 7.17 8.10
C ASP A 67 -6.74 7.64 7.66
N ALA A 68 -5.73 7.18 8.35
CA ALA A 68 -4.37 7.69 8.24
C ALA A 68 -3.80 7.49 6.83
N GLY A 69 -4.23 6.46 6.13
CA GLY A 69 -4.01 6.29 4.70
C GLY A 69 -5.28 6.58 3.92
N VAL A 70 -5.26 7.59 3.06
CA VAL A 70 -6.36 7.86 2.12
C VAL A 70 -6.56 6.66 1.20
N ILE A 71 -5.46 6.02 0.83
CA ILE A 71 -5.43 4.78 0.07
C ILE A 71 -4.96 3.64 0.98
N ASN A 72 -5.66 2.54 0.95
CA ASN A 72 -5.24 1.32 1.64
C ASN A 72 -4.90 0.22 0.63
N GLY A 73 -5.35 0.36 -0.62
CA GLY A 73 -5.33 -0.72 -1.56
C GLY A 73 -6.05 -1.95 -0.99
N PHE A 74 -6.02 -3.03 -1.72
CA PHE A 74 -6.44 -4.32 -1.19
C PHE A 74 -5.25 -5.26 -1.19
N SER A 75 -4.91 -5.72 -0.01
CA SER A 75 -4.13 -6.94 0.17
C SER A 75 -5.10 -8.05 0.56
N GLY A 76 -5.02 -9.21 -0.01
CA GLY A 76 -6.00 -10.19 0.40
C GLY A 76 -5.92 -11.55 -0.26
N ASN A 77 -7.02 -12.26 -0.08
CA ASN A 77 -7.16 -13.63 -0.54
C ASN A 77 -7.67 -13.66 -1.98
N ASN A 78 -7.25 -14.68 -2.71
CA ASN A 78 -7.67 -14.92 -4.09
C ASN A 78 -7.30 -13.79 -5.06
N MET A 79 -6.13 -13.19 -4.87
CA MET A 79 -5.62 -12.07 -5.63
C MET A 79 -4.73 -12.55 -6.77
N PHE A 80 -4.97 -12.01 -7.96
CA PHE A 80 -4.06 -12.08 -9.09
C PHE A 80 -3.22 -10.81 -9.15
N THR A 81 -1.90 -10.97 -9.29
CA THR A 81 -0.96 -9.86 -9.46
C THR A 81 -0.03 -10.16 -10.63
N TYR A 82 -0.03 -9.29 -11.62
CA TYR A 82 0.92 -9.30 -12.72
C TYR A 82 1.96 -8.22 -12.51
N LYS A 83 3.24 -8.58 -12.64
CA LYS A 83 4.37 -7.66 -12.52
C LYS A 83 5.25 -7.76 -13.76
N TYR A 84 5.61 -6.61 -14.30
CA TYR A 84 6.51 -6.47 -15.42
C TYR A 84 7.56 -5.41 -15.14
N SER A 85 8.82 -5.70 -15.44
CA SER A 85 9.93 -4.75 -15.30
C SER A 85 10.67 -4.62 -16.62
N HIS A 86 10.88 -3.38 -17.03
CA HIS A 86 11.63 -3.04 -18.23
C HIS A 86 13.03 -2.51 -17.86
N GLU A 87 14.03 -2.83 -18.68
CA GLU A 87 15.43 -2.44 -18.44
C GLU A 87 15.66 -0.92 -18.33
N ALA A 88 14.77 -0.10 -18.88
CA ALA A 88 14.78 1.36 -18.71
C ALA A 88 14.33 1.83 -17.31
N GLY A 89 14.09 0.91 -16.36
CA GLY A 89 13.65 1.23 -15.00
C GLY A 89 12.14 1.45 -14.86
N LEU A 90 11.32 1.07 -15.84
CA LEU A 90 9.87 1.09 -15.73
C LEU A 90 9.38 -0.24 -15.15
N ASN A 91 8.55 -0.17 -14.10
CA ASN A 91 7.92 -1.33 -13.48
C ASN A 91 6.41 -1.14 -13.49
N LEU A 92 5.69 -2.11 -14.02
CA LEU A 92 4.23 -2.15 -14.06
C LEU A 92 3.72 -3.20 -13.07
N THR A 93 2.71 -2.87 -12.31
CA THR A 93 1.94 -3.83 -11.49
C THR A 93 0.46 -3.70 -11.83
N LEU A 94 -0.20 -4.81 -12.06
CA LEU A 94 -1.65 -4.91 -12.23
C LEU A 94 -2.16 -5.94 -11.23
N SER A 95 -3.24 -5.65 -10.53
CA SER A 95 -3.83 -6.61 -9.62
C SER A 95 -5.34 -6.67 -9.69
N TYR A 96 -5.89 -7.82 -9.29
CA TYR A 96 -7.32 -8.06 -9.34
C TYR A 96 -7.74 -9.06 -8.27
N ILE A 97 -8.79 -8.71 -7.55
CA ILE A 97 -9.52 -9.59 -6.63
C ILE A 97 -10.97 -9.70 -7.11
N ASN A 98 -11.43 -10.92 -7.34
CA ASN A 98 -12.82 -11.14 -7.71
C ASN A 98 -13.72 -11.18 -6.48
N ALA A 99 -14.90 -10.61 -6.59
CA ALA A 99 -15.95 -10.79 -5.59
C ALA A 99 -16.31 -12.28 -5.46
N SER A 100 -16.31 -12.80 -4.24
CA SER A 100 -16.53 -14.23 -3.98
C SER A 100 -17.99 -14.58 -3.70
N ASP A 101 -18.82 -13.59 -3.31
CA ASP A 101 -20.25 -13.77 -3.01
C ASP A 101 -21.05 -12.55 -3.52
N ALA A 102 -22.22 -12.79 -4.08
CA ALA A 102 -23.07 -11.79 -4.73
C ALA A 102 -23.74 -10.79 -3.78
N VAL A 103 -23.58 -10.90 -2.47
CA VAL A 103 -24.34 -10.10 -1.48
C VAL A 103 -23.48 -9.15 -0.65
N THR A 104 -22.24 -9.49 -0.38
CA THR A 104 -21.36 -8.69 0.51
C THR A 104 -19.98 -8.46 -0.05
N ASP A 105 -19.68 -8.95 -1.24
CA ASP A 105 -18.33 -9.00 -1.73
C ASP A 105 -17.90 -7.79 -2.52
N VAL A 106 -16.65 -7.46 -2.30
CA VAL A 106 -15.92 -6.40 -2.94
C VAL A 106 -15.04 -7.01 -4.01
N SER A 107 -15.19 -6.60 -5.25
CA SER A 107 -14.15 -6.76 -6.26
C SER A 107 -13.22 -5.56 -6.22
N TYR A 108 -11.96 -5.82 -6.50
CA TYR A 108 -10.93 -4.78 -6.52
C TYR A 108 -10.02 -4.98 -7.72
N SER A 109 -9.63 -3.89 -8.34
CA SER A 109 -8.57 -3.89 -9.35
C SER A 109 -7.68 -2.68 -9.18
N ASP A 110 -6.38 -2.85 -9.35
CA ASP A 110 -5.46 -1.73 -9.42
C ASP A 110 -4.46 -1.87 -10.57
N ALA A 111 -3.91 -0.74 -10.94
CA ALA A 111 -2.83 -0.64 -11.90
C ALA A 111 -1.89 0.49 -11.46
N GLY A 112 -0.59 0.24 -11.57
CA GLY A 112 0.37 1.28 -11.29
C GLY A 112 1.70 1.06 -11.97
N VAL A 113 2.42 2.15 -12.12
CA VAL A 113 3.75 2.18 -12.73
C VAL A 113 4.72 2.93 -11.81
N THR A 114 5.92 2.39 -11.66
CA THR A 114 7.05 3.11 -11.05
C THR A 114 8.18 3.25 -12.05
N TYR A 115 8.91 4.36 -11.94
CA TYR A 115 10.13 4.63 -12.68
C TYR A 115 11.30 4.76 -11.72
N THR A 116 12.34 3.95 -11.95
CA THR A 116 13.58 3.89 -11.17
C THR A 116 14.83 3.95 -12.07
N GLY A 117 14.67 4.39 -13.33
CA GLY A 117 15.77 4.41 -14.32
C GLY A 117 16.80 5.51 -14.11
N MET A 118 16.61 6.41 -13.15
CA MET A 118 17.58 7.44 -12.77
C MET A 118 18.07 7.16 -11.34
N ASP A 119 19.38 7.21 -11.15
CA ASP A 119 19.99 6.95 -9.84
C ASP A 119 19.40 7.84 -8.74
N GLY A 120 18.99 7.22 -7.65
CA GLY A 120 18.34 7.84 -6.50
C GLY A 120 16.88 8.28 -6.71
N LEU A 121 16.35 8.31 -7.95
CA LEU A 121 14.98 8.76 -8.23
C LEU A 121 14.01 7.58 -8.30
N THR A 122 12.91 7.71 -7.57
CA THR A 122 11.72 6.86 -7.74
C THR A 122 10.50 7.76 -7.95
N ILE A 123 9.75 7.53 -9.01
CA ILE A 123 8.46 8.17 -9.25
C ILE A 123 7.45 7.06 -9.46
N GLY A 124 6.26 7.20 -8.89
CA GLY A 124 5.19 6.22 -9.08
C GLY A 124 3.82 6.87 -9.20
N TYR A 125 2.97 6.25 -9.99
CA TYR A 125 1.55 6.56 -10.09
C TYR A 125 0.75 5.27 -10.14
N GLY A 126 -0.34 5.23 -9.41
CA GLY A 126 -1.29 4.13 -9.44
C GLY A 126 -2.71 4.57 -9.19
N GLN A 127 -3.62 3.71 -9.62
CA GLN A 127 -5.05 3.86 -9.41
C GLN A 127 -5.66 2.49 -9.11
N GLY A 128 -6.61 2.46 -8.20
CA GLY A 128 -7.40 1.28 -7.84
C GLY A 128 -8.88 1.59 -7.77
N ASP A 129 -9.70 0.62 -8.17
CA ASP A 129 -11.15 0.71 -8.15
C ASP A 129 -11.72 -0.38 -7.23
N VAL A 130 -12.58 0.04 -6.32
CA VAL A 130 -13.33 -0.82 -5.41
C VAL A 130 -14.78 -0.85 -5.89
N GLU A 131 -15.27 -2.02 -6.24
CA GLU A 131 -16.69 -2.22 -6.55
C GLU A 131 -17.35 -3.09 -5.48
N ASN A 132 -18.35 -2.56 -4.82
CA ASN A 132 -19.15 -3.28 -3.85
C ASN A 132 -20.60 -3.36 -4.33
N VAL A 133 -21.20 -4.54 -4.22
CA VAL A 133 -22.60 -4.78 -4.68
C VAL A 133 -23.63 -4.01 -3.83
N THR A 134 -23.26 -3.67 -2.59
CA THR A 134 -24.18 -3.05 -1.61
C THR A 134 -23.81 -1.63 -1.21
N ASN A 135 -22.59 -1.18 -1.50
CA ASN A 135 -22.06 0.13 -1.10
C ASN A 135 -21.60 0.93 -2.32
N ALA A 136 -21.35 2.21 -2.10
CA ALA A 136 -20.80 3.09 -3.11
C ALA A 136 -19.46 2.57 -3.65
N LYS A 137 -19.28 2.69 -4.95
CA LYS A 137 -17.98 2.49 -5.59
C LYS A 137 -17.00 3.54 -5.10
N SER A 138 -15.73 3.18 -5.01
CA SER A 138 -14.67 4.14 -4.76
C SER A 138 -13.49 3.92 -5.68
N THR A 139 -12.85 5.03 -6.06
CA THR A 139 -11.60 5.05 -6.80
C THR A 139 -10.52 5.63 -5.90
N GLU A 140 -9.40 4.96 -5.82
CA GLU A 140 -8.22 5.41 -5.09
C GLU A 140 -7.10 5.72 -6.09
N SER A 141 -6.34 6.78 -5.88
CA SER A 141 -5.16 7.08 -6.68
C SER A 141 -4.01 7.57 -5.82
N THR A 142 -2.78 7.33 -6.26
CA THR A 142 -1.58 7.87 -5.63
C THR A 142 -0.56 8.29 -6.67
N LEU A 143 0.09 9.42 -6.40
CA LEU A 143 1.24 9.92 -7.15
C LEU A 143 2.34 10.26 -6.15
N PHE A 144 3.53 9.70 -6.34
CA PHE A 144 4.65 10.00 -5.47
C PHE A 144 5.96 10.19 -6.24
N ALA A 145 6.86 10.93 -5.61
CA ALA A 145 8.24 11.06 -6.04
C ALA A 145 9.15 11.02 -4.82
N LYS A 146 10.22 10.24 -4.91
CA LYS A 146 11.26 10.12 -3.88
C LYS A 146 12.63 10.25 -4.52
N TYR A 147 13.51 11.03 -3.89
CA TYR A 147 14.87 11.21 -4.37
C TYR A 147 15.87 11.05 -3.24
N ALA A 148 16.78 10.09 -3.42
CA ALA A 148 17.88 9.84 -2.52
C ALA A 148 19.18 10.44 -3.11
N PHE A 149 19.86 11.27 -2.33
CA PHE A 149 21.14 11.87 -2.68
C PHE A 149 22.09 11.82 -1.49
N ASN A 150 23.19 11.08 -1.61
CA ASN A 150 24.09 10.76 -0.51
C ASN A 150 23.31 10.16 0.69
N SER A 151 23.39 10.84 1.85
CA SER A 151 22.72 10.41 3.08
C SER A 151 21.32 11.01 3.27
N VAL A 152 20.82 11.80 2.32
CA VAL A 152 19.51 12.46 2.40
C VAL A 152 18.54 11.81 1.44
N THR A 153 17.32 11.53 1.89
CA THR A 153 16.18 11.17 1.03
C THR A 153 15.06 12.17 1.26
N VAL A 154 14.50 12.70 0.17
CA VAL A 154 13.31 13.55 0.20
C VAL A 154 12.18 12.87 -0.57
N GLY A 155 10.94 13.13 -0.20
CA GLY A 155 9.79 12.57 -0.87
C GLY A 155 8.54 13.43 -0.74
N ILE A 156 7.65 13.26 -1.70
CA ILE A 156 6.31 13.81 -1.72
C ILE A 156 5.36 12.72 -2.23
N GLN A 157 4.20 12.61 -1.59
CA GLN A 157 3.13 11.72 -2.01
C GLN A 157 1.81 12.46 -1.94
N LYS A 158 1.00 12.33 -2.98
CA LYS A 158 -0.38 12.78 -3.01
C LYS A 158 -1.27 11.58 -3.29
N SER A 159 -2.26 11.37 -2.43
CA SER A 159 -3.21 10.27 -2.53
C SER A 159 -4.63 10.80 -2.44
N GLU A 160 -5.52 10.24 -3.25
CA GLU A 160 -6.92 10.66 -3.34
C GLU A 160 -7.81 9.42 -3.25
N LYS A 161 -8.97 9.59 -2.63
CA LYS A 161 -10.04 8.60 -2.61
C LYS A 161 -11.37 9.29 -2.89
N ASP A 162 -11.94 8.97 -4.03
CA ASP A 162 -13.25 9.41 -4.46
C ASP A 162 -14.30 8.34 -4.15
N VAL A 163 -15.41 8.73 -3.52
CA VAL A 163 -16.47 7.80 -3.10
C VAL A 163 -17.80 8.24 -3.73
N GLU A 164 -18.39 7.42 -4.60
CA GLU A 164 -19.59 7.71 -5.37
C GLU A 164 -20.77 8.29 -4.55
N SER A 165 -20.90 7.89 -3.30
CA SER A 165 -21.94 8.36 -2.38
C SER A 165 -21.39 8.52 -0.96
N GLY A 166 -20.24 9.18 -0.82
CA GLY A 166 -19.55 9.32 0.45
C GLY A 166 -18.78 10.62 0.56
N THR A 167 -17.74 10.59 1.36
CA THR A 167 -16.83 11.70 1.58
C THR A 167 -15.53 11.45 0.84
N ASP A 168 -15.21 12.32 -0.10
CA ASP A 168 -13.93 12.28 -0.78
C ASP A 168 -12.84 12.76 0.16
N THR A 169 -11.67 12.14 0.04
CA THR A 169 -10.51 12.44 0.86
C THR A 169 -9.26 12.60 0.00
N GLU A 170 -8.41 13.55 0.36
CA GLU A 170 -7.12 13.78 -0.25
C GLU A 170 -6.05 13.87 0.84
N SER A 171 -4.88 13.30 0.59
CA SER A 171 -3.73 13.39 1.48
C SER A 171 -2.51 13.87 0.71
N THR A 172 -1.77 14.81 1.30
CA THR A 172 -0.48 15.25 0.77
C THR A 172 0.58 15.10 1.86
N GLY A 173 1.50 14.16 1.65
CA GLY A 173 2.64 13.90 2.50
C GLY A 173 3.94 14.47 1.93
N ILE A 174 4.78 15.04 2.78
CA ILE A 174 6.15 15.46 2.45
C ILE A 174 7.07 14.93 3.55
N GLY A 175 8.16 14.29 3.14
CA GLY A 175 9.12 13.72 4.08
C GLY A 175 10.56 13.97 3.69
N ILE A 176 11.42 14.02 4.70
CA ILE A 176 12.87 14.04 4.56
C ILE A 176 13.48 13.12 5.61
N SER A 177 14.39 12.25 5.20
CA SER A 177 15.22 11.47 6.10
C SER A 177 16.70 11.74 5.86
N TYR A 178 17.48 11.66 6.93
CA TYR A 178 18.92 11.84 6.91
C TYR A 178 19.61 10.72 7.69
N GLN A 179 20.42 9.94 6.99
CA GLN A 179 21.29 8.95 7.60
C GLN A 179 22.53 9.64 8.15
N VAL A 180 22.57 9.82 9.48
CA VAL A 180 23.66 10.52 10.18
C VAL A 180 24.94 9.66 10.16
N ASN A 181 24.80 8.35 10.33
CA ASN A 181 25.84 7.33 10.21
C ASN A 181 25.16 5.97 9.99
N ASP A 182 25.94 4.88 9.98
CA ASP A 182 25.43 3.53 9.71
C ASP A 182 24.39 3.04 10.74
N ASP A 183 24.37 3.62 11.94
CA ASP A 183 23.52 3.21 13.04
C ASP A 183 22.37 4.19 13.32
N LEU A 184 22.43 5.42 12.83
CA LEU A 184 21.50 6.49 13.19
C LEU A 184 20.88 7.16 11.96
N THR A 185 19.56 7.13 11.88
CA THR A 185 18.76 7.88 10.92
C THR A 185 17.79 8.79 11.66
N VAL A 186 17.60 9.98 11.14
CA VAL A 186 16.60 10.95 11.61
C VAL A 186 15.70 11.35 10.46
N SER A 187 14.44 11.65 10.74
CA SER A 187 13.48 12.10 9.73
C SER A 187 12.56 13.19 10.27
N TYR A 188 11.99 13.93 9.34
CA TYR A 188 10.90 14.84 9.58
C TYR A 188 9.91 14.73 8.43
N GLY A 189 8.63 14.70 8.75
CA GLY A 189 7.56 14.66 7.77
C GLY A 189 6.35 15.46 8.19
N THR A 190 5.57 15.84 7.19
CA THR A 190 4.27 16.49 7.37
C THR A 190 3.25 15.80 6.49
N ASN A 191 2.01 15.75 6.94
CA ASN A 191 0.87 15.31 6.16
C ASN A 191 -0.31 16.23 6.35
N THR A 192 -0.98 16.59 5.25
CA THR A 192 -2.26 17.29 5.25
C THR A 192 -3.32 16.34 4.72
N LEU A 193 -4.38 16.12 5.50
CA LEU A 193 -5.54 15.34 5.11
C LEU A 193 -6.73 16.28 4.93
N GLU A 194 -7.26 16.31 3.72
CA GLU A 194 -8.45 17.07 3.36
C GLU A 194 -9.65 16.12 3.21
N LYS A 195 -10.78 16.49 3.80
CA LYS A 195 -12.04 15.73 3.70
C LYS A 195 -13.15 16.66 3.24
N SER A 196 -13.88 16.29 2.21
CA SER A 196 -15.03 17.06 1.73
C SER A 196 -16.02 17.36 2.86
N GLY A 197 -16.29 18.64 3.10
CA GLY A 197 -17.22 19.10 4.14
C GLY A 197 -16.66 19.10 5.58
N SER A 198 -15.38 18.92 5.78
CA SER A 198 -14.70 18.96 7.08
C SER A 198 -13.54 19.95 7.06
N ASN A 199 -12.98 20.25 8.22
CA ASN A 199 -11.72 21.01 8.29
C ASN A 199 -10.55 20.08 7.95
N ASP A 200 -9.53 20.65 7.32
CA ASP A 200 -8.27 19.95 7.03
C ASP A 200 -7.58 19.54 8.33
N GLN A 201 -6.90 18.44 8.29
CA GLN A 201 -6.10 17.93 9.39
C GLN A 201 -4.63 17.95 8.97
N GLU A 202 -3.78 18.52 9.82
CA GLU A 202 -2.34 18.56 9.63
C GLU A 202 -1.64 17.71 10.68
N ALA A 203 -0.71 16.87 10.25
CA ALA A 203 0.16 16.09 11.09
C ALA A 203 1.62 16.42 10.82
N GLN A 204 2.45 16.34 11.85
CA GLN A 204 3.90 16.50 11.75
C GLN A 204 4.57 15.48 12.66
N ALA A 205 5.60 14.81 12.18
CA ALA A 205 6.36 13.85 12.97
C ALA A 205 7.86 14.04 12.79
N VAL A 206 8.60 13.80 13.88
CA VAL A 206 10.05 13.62 13.89
C VAL A 206 10.33 12.17 14.22
N GLY A 207 11.01 11.46 13.32
CA GLY A 207 11.42 10.07 13.50
C GLY A 207 12.91 9.98 13.84
N ILE A 208 13.26 9.03 14.69
CA ILE A 208 14.64 8.67 15.02
C ILE A 208 14.71 7.15 15.04
N SER A 209 15.63 6.58 14.25
CA SER A 209 15.96 5.15 14.30
C SER A 209 17.43 5.00 14.68
N TYR A 210 17.70 4.14 15.67
CA TYR A 210 19.06 3.84 16.10
C TYR A 210 19.22 2.32 16.24
N THR A 211 20.21 1.76 15.54
CA THR A 211 20.55 0.34 15.59
C THR A 211 21.85 0.14 16.38
N MET A 212 21.82 -0.70 17.40
CA MET A 212 23.00 -1.02 18.22
C MET A 212 23.39 -2.50 18.02
N GLY A 213 24.32 -2.77 17.12
CA GLY A 213 24.74 -4.12 16.77
C GLY A 213 23.59 -4.92 16.16
N SER A 214 23.15 -6.00 16.81
CA SER A 214 22.00 -6.82 16.39
C SER A 214 20.68 -6.41 17.03
N LEU A 215 20.64 -5.31 17.75
CA LEU A 215 19.46 -4.71 18.38
C LEU A 215 19.12 -3.46 17.61
N GLY A 216 17.91 -3.42 17.04
CA GLY A 216 17.32 -2.28 16.37
C GLY A 216 16.12 -1.77 17.14
#